data_2d46ec051e1c31b4550ba0806e3dce74
#
_entry.id   2d46ec051e1c31b4550ba0806e3dce74
#
_cell.length_a   1.000
_cell.length_b   1.000
_cell.length_c   1.000
_cell.angle_alpha   90.00
_cell.angle_beta   90.00
_cell.angle_gamma   90.00
#
_symmetry.space_group_name_H-M   'P 1'
#
loop_
_entity.id
_entity.type
_entity.pdbx_description
1 polymer ?
#
loop_
_entity_poly.entity_id
_entity_poly.type
_entity_poly.pdbx_seq_one_letter_code
_entity_poly.pdbx_strand_id
1 'polypeptide(L)'
;MADFRTATTVGARIAALRKARGFASTKALAEAIPGDSVTESILQNIEANRKNDLAVAQLLNIAAALRVSPLFILVPLGSPHEHLDLPNITPDVAAMSVAEFDAWVSGLTDGGYRPVTADELSERTQLEALRELLAERRALRRFQNIIELGKEIPATADGPTAAEWDNTELRIEETKRRISQLEIYLGSAGWGVEHAV
;
A
#
# COMPACT_ATOMS: atom_id res chain seq x y z
N MET A 1 -26.50 -1.03 -0.92
CA MET A 1 -25.45 -0.55 0.00
C MET A 1 -24.50 0.27 -0.82
N ALA A 2 -24.15 1.50 -0.42
CA ALA A 2 -23.22 2.32 -1.20
C ALA A 2 -21.85 1.61 -1.25
N ASP A 3 -21.26 1.51 -2.45
CA ASP A 3 -19.93 0.95 -2.61
C ASP A 3 -18.90 2.02 -2.20
N PHE A 4 -18.02 1.69 -1.28
CA PHE A 4 -16.97 2.61 -0.82
C PHE A 4 -15.99 2.99 -1.93
N ARG A 5 -15.91 2.16 -3.00
CA ARG A 5 -15.01 2.41 -4.13
C ARG A 5 -15.47 3.57 -5.01
N THR A 6 -16.76 3.88 -5.00
CA THR A 6 -17.38 4.92 -5.84
C THR A 6 -18.08 6.01 -5.02
N ALA A 7 -18.07 5.92 -3.69
CA ALA A 7 -18.64 6.95 -2.82
C ALA A 7 -17.86 8.27 -2.95
N THR A 8 -18.59 9.36 -3.11
CA THR A 8 -18.04 10.65 -3.57
C THR A 8 -17.31 11.44 -2.48
N THR A 9 -17.59 11.23 -1.19
CA THR A 9 -16.91 11.99 -0.12
C THR A 9 -16.13 11.08 0.83
N VAL A 10 -15.11 11.61 1.48
CA VAL A 10 -14.33 10.93 2.52
C VAL A 10 -15.24 10.34 3.59
N GLY A 11 -16.21 11.13 4.07
CA GLY A 11 -17.19 10.68 5.07
C GLY A 11 -18.06 9.54 4.57
N ALA A 12 -18.54 9.60 3.33
CA ALA A 12 -19.34 8.55 2.71
C ALA A 12 -18.51 7.25 2.53
N ARG A 13 -17.23 7.36 2.15
CA ARG A 13 -16.31 6.21 2.04
C ARG A 13 -16.08 5.55 3.39
N ILE A 14 -15.80 6.33 4.44
CA ILE A 14 -15.65 5.81 5.82
C ILE A 14 -16.95 5.11 6.27
N ALA A 15 -18.11 5.71 6.07
CA ALA A 15 -19.40 5.12 6.45
C ALA A 15 -19.66 3.80 5.70
N ALA A 16 -19.36 3.75 4.40
CA ALA A 16 -19.51 2.55 3.59
C ALA A 16 -18.54 1.44 4.03
N LEU A 17 -17.26 1.77 4.25
CA LEU A 17 -16.24 0.86 4.77
C LEU A 17 -16.60 0.34 6.14
N ARG A 18 -17.01 1.20 7.07
CA ARG A 18 -17.45 0.81 8.42
C ARG A 18 -18.53 -0.26 8.36
N LYS A 19 -19.59 -0.04 7.57
CA LYS A 19 -20.66 -0.99 7.37
C LYS A 19 -20.18 -2.31 6.73
N ALA A 20 -19.32 -2.21 5.70
CA ALA A 20 -18.75 -3.37 5.02
C ALA A 20 -17.85 -4.22 5.94
N ARG A 21 -17.22 -3.62 6.95
CA ARG A 21 -16.39 -4.30 7.96
C ARG A 21 -17.18 -4.76 9.20
N GLY A 22 -18.52 -4.61 9.21
CA GLY A 22 -19.40 -5.12 10.27
C GLY A 22 -19.51 -4.21 11.50
N PHE A 23 -18.96 -2.99 11.46
CA PHE A 23 -19.17 -2.02 12.55
C PHE A 23 -20.57 -1.41 12.43
N ALA A 24 -21.45 -1.77 13.37
CA ALA A 24 -22.86 -1.35 13.37
C ALA A 24 -23.04 0.18 13.53
N SER A 25 -22.15 0.84 14.27
CA SER A 25 -22.22 2.27 14.58
C SER A 25 -20.84 2.95 14.52
N THR A 26 -20.85 4.28 14.49
CA THR A 26 -19.63 5.11 14.66
C THR A 26 -19.00 4.86 16.03
N LYS A 27 -19.80 4.61 17.07
CA LYS A 27 -19.33 4.25 18.39
C LYS A 27 -18.49 2.96 18.36
N ALA A 28 -19.03 1.91 17.72
CA ALA A 28 -18.33 0.61 17.62
C ALA A 28 -16.98 0.75 16.88
N LEU A 29 -16.89 1.59 15.84
CA LEU A 29 -15.64 1.86 15.17
C LEU A 29 -14.68 2.67 16.05
N ALA A 30 -15.18 3.71 16.78
CA ALA A 30 -14.36 4.49 17.67
C ALA A 30 -13.74 3.65 18.80
N GLU A 31 -14.52 2.75 19.39
CA GLU A 31 -14.05 1.81 20.43
C GLU A 31 -12.98 0.81 19.93
N ALA A 32 -12.95 0.53 18.64
CA ALA A 32 -11.93 -0.33 18.02
C ALA A 32 -10.62 0.41 17.71
N ILE A 33 -10.58 1.74 17.84
CA ILE A 33 -9.41 2.57 17.60
C ILE A 33 -8.75 2.91 18.93
N PRO A 34 -7.52 2.45 19.20
CA PRO A 34 -6.83 2.79 20.43
C PRO A 34 -6.54 4.29 20.58
N GLY A 35 -6.66 4.82 21.78
CA GLY A 35 -6.38 6.23 22.10
C GLY A 35 -7.55 7.17 21.80
N ASP A 36 -7.33 8.47 22.04
CA ASP A 36 -8.40 9.49 22.02
C ASP A 36 -8.43 10.31 20.72
N SER A 37 -7.62 9.97 19.72
CA SER A 37 -7.50 10.74 18.48
C SER A 37 -8.73 10.65 17.58
N VAL A 38 -9.54 9.58 17.73
CA VAL A 38 -10.75 9.33 16.93
C VAL A 38 -11.88 8.94 17.88
N THR A 39 -12.74 9.91 18.23
CA THR A 39 -13.91 9.67 19.08
C THR A 39 -15.16 9.41 18.23
N GLU A 40 -16.22 8.91 18.86
CA GLU A 40 -17.53 8.75 18.21
C GLU A 40 -18.03 10.06 17.59
N SER A 41 -17.93 11.17 18.31
CA SER A 41 -18.35 12.50 17.82
C SER A 41 -17.54 12.93 16.60
N ILE A 42 -16.23 12.65 16.56
CA ILE A 42 -15.39 12.93 15.40
C ILE A 42 -15.87 12.11 14.20
N LEU A 43 -16.10 10.81 14.34
CA LEU A 43 -16.59 9.95 13.27
C LEU A 43 -17.98 10.39 12.77
N GLN A 44 -18.90 10.72 13.68
CA GLN A 44 -20.23 11.24 13.30
C GLN A 44 -20.13 12.52 12.47
N ASN A 45 -19.22 13.44 12.84
CA ASN A 45 -19.01 14.67 12.10
C ASN A 45 -18.39 14.46 10.72
N ILE A 46 -17.45 13.48 10.62
CA ILE A 46 -16.85 13.10 9.34
C ILE A 46 -17.88 12.43 8.43
N GLU A 47 -18.60 11.41 8.91
CA GLU A 47 -19.62 10.69 8.14
C GLU A 47 -20.78 11.60 7.70
N ALA A 48 -21.08 12.62 8.48
CA ALA A 48 -22.08 13.64 8.13
C ALA A 48 -21.55 14.78 7.26
N ASN A 49 -20.29 14.70 6.80
CA ASN A 49 -19.59 15.76 6.02
C ASN A 49 -19.59 17.14 6.71
N ARG A 50 -19.66 17.17 8.04
CA ARG A 50 -19.54 18.41 8.85
C ARG A 50 -18.10 18.73 9.21
N LYS A 51 -17.25 17.70 9.24
CA LYS A 51 -15.80 17.82 9.38
C LYS A 51 -15.15 17.30 8.09
N ASN A 52 -14.55 18.21 7.34
CA ASN A 52 -13.94 17.90 6.04
C ASN A 52 -12.43 17.64 6.16
N ASP A 53 -11.77 18.16 7.21
CA ASP A 53 -10.34 17.98 7.43
C ASP A 53 -10.08 16.79 8.35
N LEU A 54 -9.33 15.82 7.86
CA LEU A 54 -8.81 14.71 8.64
C LEU A 54 -7.34 14.98 8.98
N ALA A 55 -6.99 14.95 10.26
CA ALA A 55 -5.59 14.89 10.64
C ALA A 55 -4.99 13.55 10.12
N VAL A 56 -3.71 13.57 9.74
CA VAL A 56 -3.01 12.37 9.23
C VAL A 56 -3.15 11.19 10.20
N ALA A 57 -3.01 11.45 11.51
CA ALA A 57 -3.17 10.40 12.53
C ALA A 57 -4.59 9.81 12.54
N GLN A 58 -5.64 10.65 12.35
CA GLN A 58 -7.01 10.17 12.29
C GLN A 58 -7.23 9.28 11.06
N LEU A 59 -6.75 9.72 9.88
CA LEU A 59 -6.82 8.94 8.65
C LEU A 59 -6.17 7.56 8.81
N LEU A 60 -4.94 7.53 9.32
CA LEU A 60 -4.18 6.28 9.48
C LEU A 60 -4.83 5.34 10.51
N ASN A 61 -5.30 5.86 11.65
CA ASN A 61 -5.95 5.07 12.68
C ASN A 61 -7.30 4.49 12.20
N ILE A 62 -8.10 5.27 11.47
CA ILE A 62 -9.36 4.81 10.87
C ILE A 62 -9.05 3.72 9.81
N ALA A 63 -8.07 3.95 8.93
CA ALA A 63 -7.68 2.98 7.90
C ALA A 63 -7.20 1.66 8.52
N ALA A 64 -6.40 1.72 9.57
CA ALA A 64 -5.91 0.54 10.30
C ALA A 64 -7.05 -0.25 10.94
N ALA A 65 -7.98 0.42 11.64
CA ALA A 65 -9.14 -0.23 12.25
C ALA A 65 -10.08 -0.88 11.21
N LEU A 66 -10.23 -0.23 10.05
CA LEU A 66 -11.00 -0.76 8.92
C LEU A 66 -10.24 -1.80 8.09
N ARG A 67 -8.95 -2.01 8.35
CA ARG A 67 -8.04 -2.91 7.61
C ARG A 67 -8.05 -2.63 6.11
N VAL A 68 -7.87 -1.36 5.74
CA VAL A 68 -7.78 -0.91 4.35
C VAL A 68 -6.57 0.00 4.15
N SER A 69 -6.10 0.14 2.91
CA SER A 69 -5.17 1.22 2.59
C SER A 69 -5.84 2.58 2.82
N PRO A 70 -5.13 3.58 3.37
CA PRO A 70 -5.64 4.95 3.50
C PRO A 70 -6.18 5.53 2.19
N LEU A 71 -5.67 5.08 1.05
CA LEU A 71 -6.13 5.49 -0.27
C LEU A 71 -7.61 5.21 -0.51
N PHE A 72 -8.16 4.10 -0.02
CA PHE A 72 -9.61 3.79 -0.11
C PHE A 72 -10.49 4.77 0.68
N ILE A 73 -9.91 5.48 1.62
CA ILE A 73 -10.59 6.56 2.37
C ILE A 73 -10.46 7.88 1.61
N LEU A 74 -9.28 8.17 1.07
CA LEU A 74 -8.97 9.45 0.45
C LEU A 74 -9.68 9.66 -0.89
N VAL A 75 -9.75 8.63 -1.74
CA VAL A 75 -10.25 8.79 -3.12
C VAL A 75 -11.17 7.63 -3.55
N PRO A 76 -12.10 7.86 -4.49
CA PRO A 76 -12.97 6.82 -5.04
C PRO A 76 -12.24 5.98 -6.10
N LEU A 77 -11.40 5.03 -5.67
CA LEU A 77 -10.56 4.21 -6.56
C LEU A 77 -11.35 3.43 -7.63
N GLY A 78 -12.65 3.26 -7.46
CA GLY A 78 -13.54 2.66 -8.48
C GLY A 78 -13.88 3.59 -9.64
N SER A 79 -13.48 4.88 -9.56
CA SER A 79 -13.69 5.91 -10.58
C SER A 79 -12.36 6.57 -10.97
N PRO A 80 -11.42 5.84 -11.59
CA PRO A 80 -10.03 6.27 -11.76
C PRO A 80 -9.86 7.54 -12.61
N HIS A 81 -10.84 7.88 -13.43
CA HIS A 81 -10.82 9.04 -14.32
C HIS A 81 -11.50 10.28 -13.73
N GLU A 82 -12.15 10.16 -12.59
CA GLU A 82 -12.77 11.31 -11.92
C GLU A 82 -11.70 12.17 -11.23
N HIS A 83 -12.02 13.45 -11.04
CA HIS A 83 -11.18 14.37 -10.28
C HIS A 83 -11.32 14.16 -8.78
N LEU A 84 -10.35 14.66 -8.03
CA LEU A 84 -10.34 14.54 -6.58
C LEU A 84 -11.46 15.34 -5.93
N ASP A 85 -12.12 14.76 -4.94
CA ASP A 85 -13.16 15.39 -4.11
C ASP A 85 -12.62 15.79 -2.71
N LEU A 86 -11.30 15.95 -2.59
CA LEU A 86 -10.67 16.33 -1.32
C LEU A 86 -10.81 17.85 -1.07
N PRO A 87 -11.24 18.26 0.11
CA PRO A 87 -11.30 19.66 0.47
C PRO A 87 -9.91 20.24 0.78
N ASN A 88 -9.78 21.56 0.66
CA ASN A 88 -8.61 22.32 1.10
C ASN A 88 -7.28 21.92 0.46
N ILE A 89 -7.30 21.30 -0.73
CA ILE A 89 -6.12 21.02 -1.53
C ILE A 89 -5.88 22.12 -2.57
N THR A 90 -4.64 22.25 -3.04
CA THR A 90 -4.29 23.25 -4.07
C THR A 90 -4.95 22.90 -5.42
N PRO A 91 -5.16 23.89 -6.30
CA PRO A 91 -5.75 23.66 -7.62
C PRO A 91 -5.01 22.57 -8.45
N ASP A 92 -3.69 22.56 -8.38
CA ASP A 92 -2.88 21.59 -9.13
C ASP A 92 -3.13 20.16 -8.66
N VAL A 93 -3.27 19.94 -7.34
CA VAL A 93 -3.60 18.62 -6.78
C VAL A 93 -5.07 18.28 -7.07
N ALA A 94 -5.99 19.27 -6.98
CA ALA A 94 -7.41 19.05 -7.26
C ALA A 94 -7.68 18.70 -8.74
N ALA A 95 -6.82 19.15 -9.65
CA ALA A 95 -6.91 18.84 -11.07
C ALA A 95 -6.49 17.40 -11.43
N MET A 96 -5.83 16.69 -10.52
CA MET A 96 -5.46 15.30 -10.75
C MET A 96 -6.71 14.42 -10.82
N SER A 97 -6.69 13.46 -11.72
CA SER A 97 -7.60 12.31 -11.66
C SER A 97 -7.23 11.40 -10.46
N VAL A 98 -8.15 10.54 -10.06
CA VAL A 98 -7.91 9.56 -9.00
C VAL A 98 -6.70 8.67 -9.32
N ALA A 99 -6.52 8.28 -10.59
CA ALA A 99 -5.38 7.46 -11.02
C ALA A 99 -4.04 8.23 -10.94
N GLU A 100 -4.03 9.51 -11.33
CA GLU A 100 -2.84 10.36 -11.21
C GLU A 100 -2.48 10.61 -9.74
N PHE A 101 -3.49 10.84 -8.89
CA PHE A 101 -3.28 11.00 -7.45
C PHE A 101 -2.72 9.73 -6.81
N ASP A 102 -3.24 8.54 -7.15
CA ASP A 102 -2.70 7.26 -6.68
C ASP A 102 -1.22 7.12 -7.07
N ALA A 103 -0.88 7.37 -8.33
CA ALA A 103 0.50 7.32 -8.81
C ALA A 103 1.40 8.35 -8.10
N TRP A 104 0.88 9.56 -7.88
CA TRP A 104 1.62 10.62 -7.17
C TRP A 104 1.90 10.27 -5.72
N VAL A 105 0.85 9.90 -4.96
CA VAL A 105 0.97 9.53 -3.53
C VAL A 105 1.80 8.26 -3.34
N SER A 106 1.65 7.31 -4.25
CA SER A 106 2.40 6.05 -4.21
C SER A 106 3.84 6.19 -4.72
N GLY A 107 4.19 7.32 -5.36
CA GLY A 107 5.51 7.54 -5.94
C GLY A 107 5.83 6.55 -7.05
N LEU A 108 4.85 6.22 -7.92
CA LEU A 108 5.07 5.39 -9.10
C LEU A 108 5.70 6.23 -10.22
N THR A 109 6.66 5.66 -10.96
CA THR A 109 7.33 6.35 -12.09
C THR A 109 6.54 6.22 -13.40
N ASP A 110 5.85 5.11 -13.57
CA ASP A 110 5.08 4.76 -14.78
C ASP A 110 3.56 4.92 -14.63
N GLY A 111 3.12 5.56 -13.54
CA GLY A 111 1.72 5.88 -13.29
C GLY A 111 1.20 7.04 -14.13
N GLY A 112 -0.08 7.42 -13.92
CA GLY A 112 -0.71 8.55 -14.61
C GLY A 112 -0.07 9.92 -14.31
N TYR A 113 0.63 10.06 -13.18
CA TYR A 113 1.34 11.28 -12.80
C TYR A 113 2.74 11.33 -13.39
N ARG A 114 3.11 12.49 -13.96
CA ARG A 114 4.44 12.75 -14.51
C ARG A 114 5.25 13.64 -13.58
N PRO A 115 6.44 13.20 -13.11
CA PRO A 115 7.35 14.04 -12.33
C PRO A 115 7.73 15.31 -13.09
N VAL A 116 7.82 16.43 -12.39
CA VAL A 116 8.11 17.74 -12.99
C VAL A 116 9.61 17.99 -13.04
N THR A 117 10.38 17.45 -12.09
CA THR A 117 11.82 17.69 -11.96
C THR A 117 12.61 16.38 -12.07
N ALA A 118 13.91 16.49 -12.40
CA ALA A 118 14.83 15.36 -12.42
C ALA A 118 15.01 14.75 -11.02
N ASP A 119 15.02 15.59 -9.98
CA ASP A 119 15.15 15.15 -8.59
C ASP A 119 13.92 14.33 -8.16
N GLU A 120 12.72 14.81 -8.47
CA GLU A 120 11.48 14.06 -8.21
C GLU A 120 11.47 12.71 -8.92
N LEU A 121 11.90 12.66 -10.18
CA LEU A 121 11.99 11.39 -10.92
C LEU A 121 13.02 10.46 -10.28
N SER A 122 14.18 10.98 -9.86
CA SER A 122 15.22 10.21 -9.18
C SER A 122 14.72 9.62 -7.86
N GLU A 123 14.06 10.43 -7.02
CA GLU A 123 13.49 9.98 -5.74
C GLU A 123 12.44 8.89 -5.93
N ARG A 124 11.57 9.01 -6.94
CA ARG A 124 10.57 7.99 -7.28
C ARG A 124 11.22 6.70 -7.75
N THR A 125 12.24 6.79 -8.60
CA THR A 125 13.01 5.63 -9.07
C THR A 125 13.69 4.90 -7.90
N GLN A 126 14.23 5.64 -6.94
CA GLN A 126 14.80 5.05 -5.72
C GLN A 126 13.72 4.38 -4.85
N LEU A 127 12.54 4.99 -4.72
CA LEU A 127 11.43 4.41 -3.98
C LEU A 127 10.92 3.10 -4.63
N GLU A 128 10.87 3.04 -5.95
CA GLU A 128 10.55 1.80 -6.68
C GLU A 128 11.63 0.73 -6.48
N ALA A 129 12.90 1.11 -6.56
CA ALA A 129 14.02 0.19 -6.27
C ALA A 129 13.95 -0.37 -4.85
N LEU A 130 13.56 0.45 -3.85
CA LEU A 130 13.34 -0.03 -2.49
C LEU A 130 12.19 -1.06 -2.42
N ARG A 131 11.08 -0.79 -3.11
CA ARG A 131 9.93 -1.71 -3.15
C ARG A 131 10.31 -3.03 -3.82
N GLU A 132 11.08 -2.97 -4.91
CA GLU A 132 11.61 -4.13 -5.60
C GLU A 132 12.54 -4.92 -4.67
N LEU A 133 13.49 -4.27 -3.98
CA LEU A 133 14.36 -4.90 -3.00
C LEU A 133 13.56 -5.68 -1.93
N LEU A 134 12.53 -5.05 -1.38
CA LEU A 134 11.67 -5.70 -0.38
C LEU A 134 10.86 -6.86 -0.98
N ALA A 135 10.47 -6.79 -2.24
CA ALA A 135 9.79 -7.88 -2.94
C ALA A 135 10.72 -9.05 -3.20
N GLU A 136 11.95 -8.78 -3.67
CA GLU A 136 12.98 -9.80 -3.91
C GLU A 136 13.41 -10.50 -2.61
N ARG A 137 13.60 -9.76 -1.52
CA ARG A 137 13.88 -10.34 -0.21
C ARG A 137 12.74 -11.28 0.26
N ARG A 138 11.47 -10.93 -0.01
CA ARG A 138 10.33 -11.82 0.29
C ARG A 138 10.32 -13.05 -0.63
N ALA A 139 10.66 -12.90 -1.90
CA ALA A 139 10.76 -13.98 -2.85
C ALA A 139 11.86 -14.97 -2.44
N LEU A 140 13.04 -14.47 -2.06
CA LEU A 140 14.16 -15.27 -1.58
C LEU A 140 13.75 -16.13 -0.38
N ARG A 141 13.12 -15.53 0.64
CA ARG A 141 12.61 -16.28 1.79
C ARG A 141 11.62 -17.37 1.40
N ARG A 142 10.71 -17.10 0.44
CA ARG A 142 9.77 -18.13 -0.05
C ARG A 142 10.50 -19.28 -0.73
N PHE A 143 11.46 -19.01 -1.60
CA PHE A 143 12.25 -20.07 -2.27
C PHE A 143 13.07 -20.90 -1.28
N GLN A 144 13.69 -20.25 -0.29
CA GLN A 144 14.43 -20.95 0.77
C GLN A 144 13.51 -21.88 1.58
N ASN A 145 12.31 -21.41 1.96
CA ASN A 145 11.33 -22.22 2.65
C ASN A 145 10.84 -23.41 1.81
N ILE A 146 10.67 -23.23 0.50
CA ILE A 146 10.31 -24.35 -0.41
C ILE A 146 11.39 -25.42 -0.40
N ILE A 147 12.67 -25.03 -0.50
CA ILE A 147 13.78 -26.00 -0.44
C ILE A 147 13.83 -26.70 0.92
N GLU A 148 13.67 -25.96 2.01
CA GLU A 148 13.71 -26.52 3.36
C GLU A 148 12.58 -27.54 3.58
N LEU A 149 11.35 -27.19 3.25
CA LEU A 149 10.19 -28.09 3.31
C LEU A 149 10.36 -29.29 2.39
N GLY A 150 10.93 -29.11 1.21
CA GLY A 150 11.16 -30.20 0.28
C GLY A 150 12.18 -31.25 0.75
N LYS A 151 13.13 -30.87 1.60
CA LYS A 151 14.07 -31.80 2.23
C LYS A 151 13.38 -32.73 3.23
N GLU A 152 12.24 -32.31 3.81
CA GLU A 152 11.48 -33.10 4.78
C GLU A 152 10.50 -34.06 4.11
N ILE A 153 10.22 -33.89 2.79
CA ILE A 153 9.29 -34.74 2.05
C ILE A 153 10.04 -35.98 1.58
N PRO A 154 9.59 -37.20 1.96
CA PRO A 154 10.18 -38.42 1.43
C PRO A 154 10.10 -38.44 -0.11
N ALA A 155 11.13 -38.96 -0.78
CA ALA A 155 11.15 -39.11 -2.23
C ALA A 155 10.03 -40.09 -2.66
N THR A 156 8.83 -39.58 -2.88
CA THR A 156 7.67 -40.28 -3.41
C THR A 156 7.49 -39.90 -4.88
N ALA A 157 6.74 -40.72 -5.64
CA ALA A 157 6.51 -40.52 -7.06
C ALA A 157 5.84 -39.15 -7.40
N ASP A 158 5.23 -38.48 -6.41
CA ASP A 158 4.56 -37.19 -6.52
C ASP A 158 5.40 -36.02 -5.96
N GLY A 159 6.65 -36.23 -5.59
CA GLY A 159 7.56 -35.19 -5.10
C GLY A 159 8.16 -34.36 -6.23
N PRO A 160 8.69 -33.14 -5.93
CA PRO A 160 9.37 -32.29 -6.92
C PRO A 160 10.52 -33.06 -7.62
N THR A 161 10.61 -32.89 -8.93
CA THR A 161 11.67 -33.52 -9.75
C THR A 161 13.01 -32.80 -9.53
N ALA A 162 14.12 -33.47 -9.87
CA ALA A 162 15.45 -32.86 -9.81
C ALA A 162 15.52 -31.57 -10.65
N ALA A 163 14.86 -31.51 -11.81
CA ALA A 163 14.81 -30.33 -12.66
C ALA A 163 14.04 -29.15 -12.02
N GLU A 164 13.03 -29.43 -11.20
CA GLU A 164 12.30 -28.38 -10.45
C GLU A 164 13.14 -27.82 -9.30
N TRP A 165 13.97 -28.65 -8.66
CA TRP A 165 14.95 -28.22 -7.67
C TRP A 165 16.04 -27.36 -8.29
N ASP A 166 16.65 -27.81 -9.40
CA ASP A 166 17.67 -27.03 -10.12
C ASP A 166 17.15 -25.67 -10.57
N ASN A 167 15.92 -25.61 -11.02
CA ASN A 167 15.28 -24.35 -11.39
C ASN A 167 15.06 -23.44 -10.16
N THR A 168 14.71 -24.00 -9.02
CA THR A 168 14.51 -23.22 -7.77
C THR A 168 15.85 -22.68 -7.26
N GLU A 169 16.92 -23.45 -7.31
CA GLU A 169 18.27 -23.00 -6.94
C GLU A 169 18.78 -21.88 -7.86
N LEU A 170 18.57 -22.02 -9.16
CA LEU A 170 18.89 -20.96 -10.12
C LEU A 170 18.15 -19.65 -9.80
N ARG A 171 16.85 -19.71 -9.51
CA ARG A 171 16.05 -18.56 -9.10
C ARG A 171 16.56 -17.92 -7.81
N ILE A 172 17.01 -18.71 -6.85
CA ILE A 172 17.62 -18.18 -5.62
C ILE A 172 18.87 -17.35 -5.95
N GLU A 173 19.75 -17.87 -6.81
CA GLU A 173 20.98 -17.15 -7.18
C GLU A 173 20.69 -15.87 -8.00
N GLU A 174 19.72 -15.91 -8.89
CA GLU A 174 19.25 -14.72 -9.62
C GLU A 174 18.68 -13.67 -8.68
N THR A 175 17.81 -14.10 -7.74
CA THR A 175 17.21 -13.22 -6.73
C THR A 175 18.27 -12.60 -5.82
N LYS A 176 19.25 -13.37 -5.34
CA LYS A 176 20.37 -12.84 -4.55
C LYS A 176 21.18 -11.80 -5.31
N ARG A 177 21.46 -12.06 -6.58
CA ARG A 177 22.19 -11.12 -7.45
C ARG A 177 21.39 -9.82 -7.61
N ARG A 178 20.08 -9.91 -7.84
CA ARG A 178 19.22 -8.74 -7.95
C ARG A 178 19.15 -7.94 -6.65
N ILE A 179 19.02 -8.59 -5.50
CA ILE A 179 19.11 -7.97 -4.17
C ILE A 179 20.40 -7.17 -4.04
N SER A 180 21.55 -7.80 -4.31
CA SER A 180 22.85 -7.12 -4.21
C SER A 180 22.96 -5.88 -5.10
N GLN A 181 22.45 -5.94 -6.34
CA GLN A 181 22.43 -4.78 -7.25
C GLN A 181 21.58 -3.64 -6.69
N LEU A 182 20.39 -3.95 -6.15
CA LEU A 182 19.49 -2.94 -5.57
C LEU A 182 20.06 -2.33 -4.29
N GLU A 183 20.72 -3.13 -3.45
CA GLU A 183 21.41 -2.64 -2.24
C GLU A 183 22.55 -1.68 -2.58
N ILE A 184 23.38 -2.01 -3.57
CA ILE A 184 24.45 -1.13 -4.04
C ILE A 184 23.86 0.18 -4.59
N TYR A 185 22.83 0.10 -5.43
CA TYR A 185 22.18 1.28 -6.01
C TYR A 185 21.60 2.20 -4.93
N LEU A 186 20.80 1.65 -4.02
CA LEU A 186 20.17 2.41 -2.94
C LEU A 186 21.18 2.93 -1.93
N GLY A 187 22.21 2.14 -1.59
CA GLY A 187 23.30 2.56 -0.73
C GLY A 187 24.08 3.75 -1.31
N SER A 188 24.34 3.74 -2.63
CA SER A 188 25.00 4.88 -3.32
C SER A 188 24.15 6.15 -3.30
N ALA A 189 22.81 6.02 -3.19
CA ALA A 189 21.87 7.12 -3.04
C ALA A 189 21.62 7.53 -1.58
N GLY A 190 22.34 6.94 -0.60
CA GLY A 190 22.26 7.29 0.81
C GLY A 190 21.13 6.59 1.59
N TRP A 191 20.50 5.57 1.01
CA TRP A 191 19.46 4.80 1.72
C TRP A 191 20.10 3.76 2.66
N GLY A 192 19.64 3.72 3.90
CA GLY A 192 20.07 2.73 4.89
C GLY A 192 19.44 1.36 4.68
N VAL A 193 19.77 0.67 3.58
CA VAL A 193 19.18 -0.63 3.20
C VAL A 193 19.98 -1.83 3.69
N GLU A 194 21.13 -1.61 4.31
CA GLU A 194 21.98 -2.64 4.87
C GLU A 194 21.26 -3.27 6.08
N HIS A 195 21.04 -4.59 6.02
CA HIS A 195 20.60 -5.45 7.14
C HIS A 195 19.14 -5.34 7.64
N ALA A 196 18.16 -5.02 6.83
CA ALA A 196 16.80 -5.40 7.15
C ALA A 196 16.61 -6.91 6.86
N VAL A 197 17.05 -7.74 7.81
CA VAL A 197 16.79 -9.19 7.84
C VAL A 197 15.34 -9.46 8.19
#